data_bfa7cf244aeddfe3b39315a53339b9f3
#
_entry.id   bfa7cf244aeddfe3b39315a53339b9f3
#
_cell.length_a   1.000
_cell.length_b   1.000
_cell.length_c   1.000
_cell.angle_alpha   90.00
_cell.angle_beta   90.00
_cell.angle_gamma   90.00
#
_symmetry.space_group_name_H-M   'P 1'
#
loop_
_entity.id
_entity.type
_entity.pdbx_description
1 polymer ?
#
loop_
_entity_poly.entity_id
_entity_poly.type
_entity_poly.pdbx_seq_one_letter_code
_entity_poly.pdbx_strand_id
1 'polypeptide(L)'
;MCSSDLATDLAAKGVGEQKITYRLRDWGISRQRYWGTPIPIIHCPSCGDVPVPEKDLPVVLPEDCVPDGSGNPLNKHEKFLNVDCPSCGKAARRETDTMDTFVDSSWYYMRYCSPGSKQSMVDARNDYWMPMDQYIGGIEHAVLHLLYAR
;
A
#
# COMPACT_ATOMS: atom_id res chain seq x y z
N MET A 1 -15.18 -29.07 -23.96
CA MET A 1 -15.11 -27.74 -24.57
C MET A 1 -14.80 -26.77 -23.44
N CYS A 2 -13.69 -26.05 -23.49
CA CYS A 2 -13.32 -25.09 -22.46
C CYS A 2 -14.17 -23.81 -22.61
N SER A 3 -14.46 -23.11 -21.53
CA SER A 3 -15.25 -21.86 -21.59
C SER A 3 -14.62 -20.77 -22.48
N SER A 4 -13.28 -20.79 -22.61
CA SER A 4 -12.52 -19.93 -23.50
C SER A 4 -12.83 -20.20 -24.98
N ASP A 5 -12.95 -21.46 -25.38
CA ASP A 5 -13.18 -21.85 -26.76
C ASP A 5 -14.59 -21.40 -27.21
N LEU A 6 -15.57 -21.55 -26.32
CA LEU A 6 -16.94 -21.09 -26.56
C LEU A 6 -17.03 -19.57 -26.75
N ALA A 7 -16.33 -18.81 -25.91
CA ALA A 7 -16.29 -17.35 -26.00
C ALA A 7 -15.67 -16.89 -27.33
N THR A 8 -14.61 -17.57 -27.78
CA THR A 8 -13.93 -17.30 -29.06
C THR A 8 -14.86 -17.60 -30.24
N ASP A 9 -15.57 -18.73 -30.23
CA ASP A 9 -16.50 -19.11 -31.29
C ASP A 9 -17.69 -18.15 -31.40
N LEU A 10 -18.21 -17.68 -30.26
CA LEU A 10 -19.30 -16.72 -30.22
C LEU A 10 -18.88 -15.35 -30.75
N ALA A 11 -17.66 -14.91 -30.39
CA ALA A 11 -17.10 -13.68 -30.90
C ALA A 11 -16.87 -13.72 -32.42
N ALA A 12 -16.33 -14.85 -32.95
CA ALA A 12 -16.15 -15.06 -34.37
C ALA A 12 -17.46 -15.02 -35.19
N LYS A 13 -18.57 -15.42 -34.57
CA LYS A 13 -19.91 -15.36 -35.18
C LYS A 13 -20.61 -14.01 -34.98
N GLY A 14 -20.00 -13.06 -34.27
CA GLY A 14 -20.60 -11.76 -33.98
C GLY A 14 -21.82 -11.80 -33.05
N VAL A 15 -22.02 -12.89 -32.29
CA VAL A 15 -23.17 -13.07 -31.40
C VAL A 15 -22.79 -13.08 -29.92
N GLY A 16 -21.54 -12.74 -29.59
CA GLY A 16 -21.05 -12.63 -28.22
C GLY A 16 -19.66 -12.03 -28.16
N GLU A 17 -19.24 -11.63 -26.99
CA GLU A 17 -17.91 -11.13 -26.70
C GLU A 17 -17.40 -11.65 -25.36
N GLN A 18 -16.08 -11.74 -25.21
CA GLN A 18 -15.48 -12.01 -23.91
C GLN A 18 -15.47 -10.70 -23.10
N LYS A 19 -16.14 -10.70 -21.96
CA LYS A 19 -16.20 -9.55 -21.05
C LYS A 19 -15.54 -9.90 -19.72
N ILE A 20 -14.59 -9.06 -19.32
CA ILE A 20 -13.97 -9.13 -17.99
C ILE A 20 -14.81 -8.29 -17.03
N THR A 21 -15.28 -8.91 -15.95
CA THR A 21 -16.00 -8.22 -14.88
C THR A 21 -15.21 -8.29 -13.58
N TYR A 22 -15.00 -7.15 -12.94
CA TYR A 22 -14.36 -7.07 -11.64
C TYR A 22 -15.44 -7.09 -10.54
N ARG A 23 -15.26 -7.95 -9.54
CA ARG A 23 -16.16 -8.04 -8.39
C ARG A 23 -15.57 -7.45 -7.12
N LEU A 24 -14.27 -7.14 -7.13
CA LEU A 24 -13.62 -6.45 -6.03
C LEU A 24 -14.09 -4.99 -6.04
N ARG A 25 -14.56 -4.50 -4.90
CA ARG A 25 -14.89 -3.08 -4.73
C ARG A 25 -13.62 -2.30 -4.48
N ASP A 26 -13.60 -1.05 -4.95
CA ASP A 26 -12.53 -0.12 -4.64
C ASP A 26 -12.38 0.02 -3.12
N TRP A 27 -11.15 0.14 -2.69
CA TRP A 27 -10.76 0.12 -1.30
C TRP A 27 -9.81 1.27 -1.02
N GLY A 28 -10.21 2.15 -0.10
CA GLY A 28 -9.38 3.28 0.31
C GLY A 28 -8.22 2.82 1.18
N ILE A 29 -7.02 3.31 0.87
CA ILE A 29 -5.77 2.96 1.57
C ILE A 29 -5.61 3.71 2.89
N SER A 30 -6.18 4.90 3.01
CA SER A 30 -6.00 5.85 4.11
C SER A 30 -6.71 5.41 5.39
N ARG A 31 -6.01 5.51 6.54
CA ARG A 31 -6.56 5.21 7.87
C ARG A 31 -6.26 6.35 8.83
N GLN A 32 -7.28 6.83 9.53
CA GLN A 32 -7.21 7.90 10.51
C GLN A 32 -6.75 7.36 11.86
N ARG A 33 -5.52 6.83 11.90
CA ARG A 33 -4.94 6.23 13.10
C ARG A 33 -3.43 6.39 13.12
N TYR A 34 -2.85 6.35 14.32
CA TYR A 34 -1.42 6.51 14.55
C TYR A 34 -0.59 5.39 13.92
N TRP A 35 -0.99 4.12 14.13
CA TRP A 35 -0.19 2.98 13.65
C TRP A 35 -0.43 2.66 12.18
N GLY A 36 0.63 2.31 11.50
CA GLY A 36 0.66 1.99 10.08
C GLY A 36 1.79 2.73 9.38
N THR A 37 1.99 2.45 8.10
CA THR A 37 2.97 3.16 7.28
C THR A 37 2.47 4.58 6.99
N PRO A 38 3.20 5.64 7.34
CA PRO A 38 2.80 7.01 7.03
C PRO A 38 2.65 7.24 5.53
N ILE A 39 1.63 7.98 5.13
CA ILE A 39 1.44 8.40 3.74
C ILE A 39 2.42 9.57 3.47
N PRO A 40 3.38 9.43 2.53
CA PRO A 40 4.45 10.40 2.35
C PRO A 40 4.02 11.61 1.49
N ILE A 41 2.98 12.31 1.92
CA ILE A 41 2.41 13.48 1.23
C ILE A 41 2.46 14.71 2.16
N ILE A 42 2.67 15.87 1.55
CA ILE A 42 2.64 17.17 2.19
C ILE A 42 1.62 18.04 1.47
N HIS A 43 0.66 18.56 2.21
CA HIS A 43 -0.40 19.46 1.71
C HIS A 43 0.08 20.90 1.76
N CYS A 44 0.40 21.48 0.62
CA CYS A 44 0.86 22.86 0.49
C CYS A 44 -0.29 23.75 -0.03
N PRO A 45 -0.59 24.89 0.62
CA PRO A 45 -1.63 25.82 0.14
C PRO A 45 -1.37 26.39 -1.25
N SER A 46 -0.10 26.43 -1.67
CA SER A 46 0.28 26.99 -2.97
C SER A 46 0.52 25.95 -4.05
N CYS A 47 1.02 24.75 -3.69
CA CYS A 47 1.43 23.70 -4.63
C CYS A 47 0.47 22.52 -4.69
N GLY A 48 -0.52 22.43 -3.78
CA GLY A 48 -1.37 21.27 -3.62
C GLY A 48 -0.66 20.11 -2.91
N ASP A 49 -0.97 18.89 -3.29
CA ASP A 49 -0.38 17.68 -2.72
C ASP A 49 1.01 17.43 -3.31
N VAL A 50 2.02 17.43 -2.46
CA VAL A 50 3.44 17.29 -2.83
C VAL A 50 4.01 16.05 -2.15
N PRO A 51 4.62 15.11 -2.90
CA PRO A 51 5.26 13.96 -2.29
C PRO A 51 6.49 14.36 -1.47
N VAL A 52 6.74 13.64 -0.37
CA VAL A 52 7.99 13.75 0.38
C VAL A 52 9.13 13.29 -0.53
N PRO A 53 10.24 14.06 -0.66
CA PRO A 53 11.37 13.66 -1.47
C PRO A 53 11.99 12.34 -1.01
N GLU A 54 12.48 11.51 -1.93
CA GLU A 54 13.08 10.21 -1.60
C GLU A 54 14.19 10.28 -0.57
N LYS A 55 15.02 11.35 -0.62
CA LYS A 55 16.11 11.59 0.34
C LYS A 55 15.64 11.80 1.79
N ASP A 56 14.38 12.17 1.97
CA ASP A 56 13.75 12.46 3.26
C ASP A 56 12.86 11.30 3.74
N LEU A 57 12.89 10.16 3.05
CA LEU A 57 12.25 8.91 3.45
C LEU A 57 13.18 8.06 4.32
N PRO A 58 12.61 7.26 5.22
CA PRO A 58 11.18 7.10 5.52
C PRO A 58 10.62 8.24 6.37
N VAL A 59 9.32 8.50 6.24
CA VAL A 59 8.60 9.34 7.20
C VAL A 59 8.46 8.56 8.50
N VAL A 60 9.09 9.05 9.57
CA VAL A 60 9.11 8.38 10.87
C VAL A 60 8.00 8.93 11.75
N LEU A 61 7.20 8.03 12.33
CA LEU A 61 6.17 8.38 13.29
C LEU A 61 6.81 8.84 14.62
N PRO A 62 6.28 9.89 15.26
CA PRO A 62 6.79 10.35 16.56
C PRO A 62 6.45 9.34 17.66
N GLU A 63 7.40 9.04 18.53
CA GLU A 63 7.23 8.07 19.63
C GLU A 63 6.54 8.67 20.87
N ASP A 64 6.45 9.99 20.94
CA ASP A 64 5.86 10.76 22.05
C ASP A 64 4.37 11.05 21.89
N CYS A 65 3.70 10.41 20.93
CA CYS A 65 2.26 10.52 20.76
C CYS A 65 1.50 9.73 21.84
N VAL A 66 0.63 10.41 22.56
CA VAL A 66 -0.22 9.78 23.57
C VAL A 66 -1.67 9.77 23.08
N PRO A 67 -2.29 8.59 22.89
CA PRO A 67 -3.70 8.49 22.55
C PRO A 67 -4.58 8.98 23.70
N ASP A 68 -5.46 9.91 23.42
CA ASP A 68 -6.40 10.50 24.39
C ASP A 68 -7.88 10.16 24.10
N GLY A 69 -8.13 9.25 23.17
CA GLY A 69 -9.47 8.84 22.75
C GLY A 69 -10.19 9.84 21.83
N SER A 70 -9.56 10.95 21.44
CA SER A 70 -10.17 12.00 20.62
C SER A 70 -9.76 11.95 19.13
N GLY A 71 -9.47 10.76 18.61
CA GLY A 71 -9.09 10.55 17.21
C GLY A 71 -7.60 10.30 17.02
N ASN A 72 -7.09 10.60 15.81
CA ASN A 72 -5.69 10.37 15.48
C ASN A 72 -4.76 11.37 16.20
N PRO A 73 -3.86 10.91 17.10
CA PRO A 73 -2.97 11.80 17.86
C PRO A 73 -1.98 12.57 16.97
N LEU A 74 -1.69 12.11 15.77
CA LEU A 74 -0.82 12.81 14.82
C LEU A 74 -1.36 14.19 14.43
N ASN A 75 -2.68 14.38 14.46
CA ASN A 75 -3.33 15.66 14.18
C ASN A 75 -3.01 16.75 15.22
N LYS A 76 -2.53 16.34 16.40
CA LYS A 76 -2.19 17.22 17.53
C LYS A 76 -0.69 17.39 17.70
N HIS A 77 0.11 16.62 16.98
CA HIS A 77 1.57 16.65 17.11
C HIS A 77 2.17 17.70 16.18
N GLU A 78 2.31 18.94 16.68
CA GLU A 78 2.72 20.11 15.90
C GLU A 78 4.03 19.92 15.12
N LYS A 79 5.05 19.28 15.75
CA LYS A 79 6.36 19.04 15.12
C LYS A 79 6.28 18.05 13.96
N PHE A 80 5.35 17.10 14.00
CA PHE A 80 5.13 16.16 12.91
C PHE A 80 4.30 16.79 11.79
N LEU A 81 3.28 17.55 12.18
CA LEU A 81 2.28 18.13 11.29
C LEU A 81 2.82 19.28 10.46
N ASN A 82 3.52 20.23 11.12
CA ASN A 82 3.98 21.47 10.47
C ASN A 82 5.35 21.24 9.82
N VAL A 83 5.41 21.40 8.51
CA VAL A 83 6.60 21.18 7.70
C VAL A 83 6.70 22.24 6.61
N ASP A 84 7.88 22.42 6.04
CA ASP A 84 8.05 23.24 4.85
C ASP A 84 7.76 22.43 3.59
N CYS A 85 7.11 23.05 2.62
CA CYS A 85 6.85 22.45 1.34
C CYS A 85 8.17 22.20 0.58
N PRO A 86 8.47 20.97 0.15
CA PRO A 86 9.72 20.69 -0.55
C PRO A 86 9.82 21.33 -1.94
N SER A 87 8.70 21.77 -2.52
CA SER A 87 8.67 22.42 -3.82
C SER A 87 8.83 23.93 -3.76
N CYS A 88 8.25 24.62 -2.77
CA CYS A 88 8.25 26.08 -2.72
C CYS A 88 8.80 26.69 -1.42
N GLY A 89 9.16 25.88 -0.43
CA GLY A 89 9.70 26.32 0.85
C GLY A 89 8.71 27.03 1.78
N LYS A 90 7.44 27.13 1.43
CA LYS A 90 6.42 27.77 2.27
C LYS A 90 5.90 26.78 3.32
N ALA A 91 5.35 27.34 4.41
CA ALA A 91 4.68 26.53 5.43
C ALA A 91 3.58 25.64 4.82
N ALA A 92 3.60 24.38 5.20
CA ALA A 92 2.72 23.34 4.71
C ALA A 92 2.39 22.34 5.83
N ARG A 93 1.52 21.39 5.58
CA ARG A 93 1.09 20.38 6.55
C ARG A 93 1.37 18.99 6.03
N ARG A 94 1.99 18.16 6.85
CA ARG A 94 2.18 16.74 6.55
C ARG A 94 0.85 16.00 6.63
N GLU A 95 0.68 14.99 5.77
CA GLU A 95 -0.41 14.03 5.91
C GLU A 95 -0.29 13.28 7.25
N THR A 96 -1.39 13.13 7.94
CA THR A 96 -1.46 12.47 9.25
C THR A 96 -2.12 11.10 9.19
N ASP A 97 -2.73 10.76 8.07
CA ASP A 97 -3.24 9.41 7.85
C ASP A 97 -2.08 8.44 7.62
N THR A 98 -2.30 7.21 8.07
CA THR A 98 -1.40 6.10 7.78
C THR A 98 -2.06 5.16 6.78
N MET A 99 -1.27 4.35 6.11
CA MET A 99 -1.77 3.36 5.19
C MET A 99 -2.41 2.19 5.95
N ASP A 100 -3.38 1.54 5.35
CA ASP A 100 -3.88 0.26 5.84
C ASP A 100 -2.71 -0.73 5.97
N THR A 101 -2.71 -1.50 7.06
CA THR A 101 -1.60 -2.42 7.37
C THR A 101 -1.39 -3.52 6.33
N PHE A 102 -2.37 -3.76 5.46
CA PHE A 102 -2.18 -4.68 4.34
C PHE A 102 -1.16 -4.20 3.31
N VAL A 103 -0.89 -2.90 3.25
CA VAL A 103 0.08 -2.33 2.29
C VAL A 103 1.51 -2.81 2.58
N ASP A 104 1.87 -2.93 3.84
CA ASP A 104 3.18 -3.45 4.25
C ASP A 104 3.13 -4.94 4.64
N SER A 105 2.10 -5.38 5.35
CA SER A 105 1.99 -6.78 5.81
C SER A 105 1.80 -7.79 4.68
N SER A 106 1.27 -7.38 3.53
CA SER A 106 1.10 -8.25 2.36
C SER A 106 2.43 -8.76 1.76
N TRP A 107 3.54 -8.10 2.04
CA TRP A 107 4.88 -8.45 1.56
C TRP A 107 5.58 -9.54 2.37
N TYR A 108 4.93 -10.09 3.41
CA TYR A 108 5.53 -10.98 4.39
C TYR A 108 6.28 -12.17 3.77
N TYR A 109 5.71 -12.81 2.75
CA TYR A 109 6.31 -13.99 2.10
C TYR A 109 7.59 -13.64 1.33
N MET A 110 7.66 -12.47 0.71
CA MET A 110 8.88 -11.97 0.08
C MET A 110 9.90 -11.53 1.13
N ARG A 111 9.44 -10.95 2.24
CA ARG A 111 10.31 -10.54 3.33
C ARG A 111 11.04 -11.72 3.98
N TYR A 112 10.43 -12.89 4.02
CA TYR A 112 11.09 -14.12 4.50
C TYR A 112 12.32 -14.49 3.68
N CYS A 113 12.37 -14.14 2.40
CA CYS A 113 13.56 -14.35 1.57
C CYS A 113 14.70 -13.37 1.87
N SER A 114 14.41 -12.28 2.56
CA SER A 114 15.36 -11.19 2.88
C SER A 114 15.54 -10.95 4.37
N PRO A 115 15.84 -12.00 5.19
CA PRO A 115 15.96 -11.85 6.62
C PRO A 115 17.14 -10.92 6.96
N GLY A 116 16.94 -10.06 7.96
CA GLY A 116 17.97 -9.14 8.45
C GLY A 116 18.31 -7.97 7.52
N SER A 117 17.66 -7.81 6.36
CA SER A 117 17.83 -6.60 5.53
C SER A 117 17.36 -5.36 6.31
N LYS A 118 18.23 -4.33 6.38
CA LYS A 118 17.95 -3.06 7.05
C LYS A 118 17.74 -1.90 6.06
N GLN A 119 18.02 -2.12 4.79
CA GLN A 119 17.96 -1.08 3.76
C GLN A 119 16.64 -1.11 2.98
N SER A 120 16.08 -2.31 2.80
CA SER A 120 14.85 -2.51 2.05
C SER A 120 14.04 -3.66 2.63
N MET A 121 12.74 -3.68 2.34
CA MET A 121 11.85 -4.77 2.72
C MET A 121 12.22 -6.07 1.99
N VAL A 122 12.60 -5.95 0.71
CA VAL A 122 12.94 -7.03 -0.22
C VAL A 122 14.27 -6.68 -0.90
N ASP A 123 15.14 -7.65 -1.10
CA ASP A 123 16.42 -7.48 -1.81
C ASP A 123 16.64 -8.61 -2.84
N ALA A 124 17.78 -8.60 -3.54
CA ALA A 124 18.10 -9.53 -4.62
C ALA A 124 18.04 -11.04 -4.24
N ARG A 125 17.99 -11.39 -2.96
CA ARG A 125 17.77 -12.77 -2.53
C ARG A 125 16.40 -13.31 -2.95
N ASN A 126 15.43 -12.42 -3.18
CA ASN A 126 14.14 -12.80 -3.74
C ASN A 126 14.24 -13.38 -5.15
N ASP A 127 15.18 -12.94 -5.97
CA ASP A 127 15.36 -13.44 -7.34
C ASP A 127 15.72 -14.93 -7.36
N TYR A 128 16.38 -15.39 -6.30
CA TYR A 128 16.73 -16.81 -6.15
C TYR A 128 15.58 -17.66 -5.56
N TRP A 129 14.84 -17.13 -4.59
CA TRP A 129 13.83 -17.89 -3.84
C TRP A 129 12.42 -17.80 -4.46
N MET A 130 12.16 -16.83 -5.31
CA MET A 130 10.88 -16.67 -5.98
C MET A 130 10.94 -17.08 -7.45
N PRO A 131 9.84 -17.52 -8.06
CA PRO A 131 8.50 -17.64 -7.46
C PRO A 131 8.41 -18.78 -6.45
N MET A 132 7.48 -18.67 -5.53
CA MET A 132 7.19 -19.70 -4.53
C MET A 132 6.55 -20.93 -5.20
N ASP A 133 7.15 -22.11 -5.01
CA ASP A 133 6.67 -23.35 -5.65
C ASP A 133 5.41 -23.89 -5.00
N GLN A 134 5.27 -23.71 -3.68
CA GLN A 134 4.13 -24.21 -2.93
C GLN A 134 3.87 -23.34 -1.69
N TYR A 135 2.59 -23.05 -1.46
CA TYR A 135 2.10 -22.37 -0.25
C TYR A 135 0.96 -23.20 0.35
N ILE A 136 1.17 -23.68 1.57
CA ILE A 136 0.22 -24.56 2.27
C ILE A 136 -0.43 -23.78 3.39
N GLY A 137 -1.76 -23.75 3.41
CA GLY A 137 -2.54 -23.04 4.41
C GLY A 137 -4.02 -23.41 4.35
N GLY A 138 -4.84 -22.68 5.10
CA GLY A 138 -6.30 -22.85 5.10
C GLY A 138 -6.96 -22.28 3.85
N ILE A 139 -8.22 -22.62 3.66
CA ILE A 139 -9.02 -22.17 2.51
C ILE A 139 -9.19 -20.65 2.45
N GLU A 140 -9.08 -19.95 3.57
CA GLU A 140 -9.12 -18.49 3.67
C GLU A 140 -8.04 -17.80 2.82
N HIS A 141 -6.94 -18.46 2.55
CA HIS A 141 -5.87 -17.94 1.70
C HIS A 141 -6.23 -17.82 0.23
N ALA A 142 -7.30 -18.48 -0.20
CA ALA A 142 -7.88 -18.23 -1.51
C ALA A 142 -8.35 -16.76 -1.68
N VAL A 143 -8.75 -16.13 -0.58
CA VAL A 143 -9.16 -14.71 -0.54
C VAL A 143 -8.04 -13.82 -0.02
N LEU A 144 -7.28 -14.25 1.00
CA LEU A 144 -6.24 -13.43 1.62
C LEU A 144 -4.94 -13.45 0.81
N HIS A 145 -4.17 -14.52 0.94
CA HIS A 145 -2.83 -14.59 0.32
C HIS A 145 -2.86 -14.43 -1.20
N LEU A 146 -3.80 -15.08 -1.89
CA LEU A 146 -3.90 -14.97 -3.34
C LEU A 146 -4.28 -13.55 -3.81
N LEU A 147 -5.04 -12.81 -3.01
CA LEU A 147 -5.32 -11.40 -3.29
C LEU A 147 -4.07 -10.53 -3.14
N TYR A 148 -3.28 -10.75 -2.08
CA TYR A 148 -2.06 -9.96 -1.86
C TYR A 148 -0.96 -10.26 -2.89
N ALA A 149 -0.81 -11.53 -3.27
CA ALA A 149 0.25 -11.96 -4.17
C ALA A 149 0.03 -11.51 -5.63
N ARG A 150 -1.17 -11.10 -5.99
CA ARG A 150 -1.53 -10.56 -7.33
C ARG A 150 -1.39 -9.06 -7.41
#